data_5e38fecf201b145d484dfd6dbfc439e6
#
_entry.id   5e38fecf201b145d484dfd6dbfc439e6
#
_cell.length_a   1.000
_cell.length_b   1.000
_cell.length_c   1.000
_cell.angle_alpha   90.00
_cell.angle_beta   90.00
_cell.angle_gamma   90.00
#
_symmetry.space_group_name_H-M   'P 1'
#
loop_
_entity.id
_entity.type
_entity.pdbx_description
1 polymer ?
#
loop_
_entity_poly.entity_id
_entity_poly.type
_entity_poly.pdbx_seq_one_letter_code
_entity_poly.pdbx_strand_id
1 'polypeptide(L)'
;MYDRKLTEASKGALLELCMALNEYRGEFVLAGGWSPYFLTRGHFDHCGSVDIDFVLRPRVVRRYEGIRDIVERLGYRQTSNPFRFERRIPTIDGTQQFDIALDFLTEPEAAMELKLVDVQQDLRAFFVRGSSVVFSFNYEERLEAVLPSDGPASTTIDVADVVGSITMKGLALLRLKDKDSYDIYAVAGFHGGSPLKAAEAFRRIISARGGSSNSVIQEALRNIKGGFSHPASYGCAAVARFIGSDGMLSNDAHQRVTGFLDEVSPE
;
A
#
# COMPACT_ATOMS: atom_id res chain seq x y z
N MET A 1 -10.80 -5.01 -12.30
CA MET A 1 -10.83 -4.05 -11.14
C MET A 1 -11.71 -4.63 -10.04
N TYR A 2 -11.54 -4.18 -8.80
CA TYR A 2 -12.37 -4.65 -7.67
C TYR A 2 -13.78 -4.08 -7.71
N ASP A 3 -14.75 -4.84 -7.16
CA ASP A 3 -16.11 -4.37 -6.95
C ASP A 3 -16.12 -3.23 -5.91
N ARG A 4 -16.88 -2.17 -6.19
CA ARG A 4 -16.98 -1.00 -5.31
C ARG A 4 -17.54 -1.36 -3.92
N LYS A 5 -18.50 -2.28 -3.84
CA LYS A 5 -19.07 -2.73 -2.56
C LYS A 5 -18.01 -3.44 -1.70
N LEU A 6 -17.15 -4.24 -2.34
CA LEU A 6 -16.02 -4.91 -1.68
C LEU A 6 -15.01 -3.89 -1.16
N THR A 7 -14.66 -2.89 -1.97
CA THR A 7 -13.74 -1.83 -1.57
C THR A 7 -14.27 -1.01 -0.39
N GLU A 8 -15.57 -0.65 -0.40
CA GLU A 8 -16.18 0.09 0.71
C GLU A 8 -16.24 -0.76 2.00
N ALA A 9 -16.54 -2.06 1.91
CA ALA A 9 -16.49 -2.97 3.05
C ALA A 9 -15.06 -3.09 3.62
N SER A 10 -14.06 -3.25 2.76
CA SER A 10 -12.65 -3.27 3.16
C SER A 10 -12.20 -1.94 3.79
N LYS A 11 -12.68 -0.80 3.28
CA LYS A 11 -12.40 0.52 3.85
C LYS A 11 -13.00 0.69 5.24
N GLY A 12 -14.21 0.19 5.46
CA GLY A 12 -14.84 0.16 6.78
C GLY A 12 -14.05 -0.70 7.77
N ALA A 13 -13.59 -1.87 7.32
CA ALA A 13 -12.73 -2.75 8.11
C ALA A 13 -11.38 -2.12 8.46
N LEU A 14 -10.77 -1.41 7.51
CA LEU A 14 -9.55 -0.63 7.74
C LEU A 14 -9.76 0.43 8.81
N LEU A 15 -10.88 1.18 8.75
CA LEU A 15 -11.20 2.18 9.76
C LEU A 15 -11.34 1.56 11.15
N GLU A 16 -12.08 0.46 11.28
CA GLU A 16 -12.29 -0.25 12.54
C GLU A 16 -10.94 -0.75 13.13
N LEU A 17 -10.07 -1.33 12.31
CA LEU A 17 -8.74 -1.76 12.72
C LEU A 17 -7.89 -0.58 13.21
N CYS A 18 -7.85 0.53 12.47
CA CYS A 18 -7.06 1.71 12.85
C CYS A 18 -7.56 2.34 14.17
N MET A 19 -8.87 2.37 14.40
CA MET A 19 -9.44 2.85 15.66
C MET A 19 -9.07 1.92 16.82
N ALA A 20 -9.19 0.61 16.63
CA ALA A 20 -8.86 -0.37 17.67
C ALA A 20 -7.35 -0.42 18.00
N LEU A 21 -6.50 -0.21 16.99
CA LEU A 21 -5.04 -0.18 17.12
C LEU A 21 -4.48 1.22 17.46
N ASN A 22 -5.31 2.18 17.83
CA ASN A 22 -4.88 3.57 18.06
C ASN A 22 -3.74 3.71 19.09
N GLU A 23 -3.67 2.86 20.12
CA GLU A 23 -2.57 2.84 21.08
C GLU A 23 -1.21 2.47 20.46
N TYR A 24 -1.23 1.82 19.29
CA TYR A 24 -0.06 1.44 18.50
C TYR A 24 0.27 2.42 17.37
N ARG A 25 -0.38 3.57 17.35
CA ARG A 25 -0.08 4.61 16.35
C ARG A 25 1.41 4.97 16.38
N GLY A 26 2.04 5.08 15.18
CA GLY A 26 3.48 5.27 15.02
C GLY A 26 4.31 3.97 15.03
N GLU A 27 3.72 2.83 15.45
CA GLU A 27 4.36 1.51 15.35
C GLU A 27 4.04 0.80 14.04
N PHE A 28 3.07 1.29 13.27
CA PHE A 28 2.71 0.77 11.96
C PHE A 28 2.37 1.88 10.97
N VAL A 29 2.53 1.57 9.69
CA VAL A 29 2.16 2.43 8.55
C VAL A 29 1.33 1.61 7.59
N LEU A 30 0.22 2.17 7.10
CA LEU A 30 -0.60 1.58 6.06
C LEU A 30 0.13 1.66 4.72
N ALA A 31 0.24 0.52 4.04
CA ALA A 31 0.90 0.38 2.74
C ALA A 31 -0.02 -0.33 1.73
N GLY A 32 0.57 -1.14 0.85
CA GLY A 32 -0.17 -1.96 -0.11
C GLY A 32 -1.01 -1.16 -1.09
N GLY A 33 -2.19 -1.68 -1.41
CA GLY A 33 -3.08 -1.06 -2.40
C GLY A 33 -3.89 0.12 -1.86
N TRP A 34 -3.96 0.33 -0.55
CA TRP A 34 -4.64 1.47 0.05
C TRP A 34 -3.84 2.76 -0.06
N SER A 35 -2.50 2.70 -0.03
CA SER A 35 -1.67 3.89 -0.20
C SER A 35 -1.89 4.57 -1.57
N PRO A 36 -1.83 3.89 -2.72
CA PRO A 36 -2.20 4.47 -4.02
C PRO A 36 -3.62 5.06 -4.07
N TYR A 37 -4.59 4.41 -3.42
CA TYR A 37 -5.97 4.92 -3.34
C TYR A 37 -6.03 6.31 -2.69
N PHE A 38 -5.39 6.49 -1.54
CA PHE A 38 -5.39 7.79 -0.86
C PHE A 38 -4.56 8.83 -1.61
N LEU A 39 -3.41 8.45 -2.14
CA LEU A 39 -2.50 9.36 -2.87
C LEU A 39 -3.10 9.91 -4.16
N THR A 40 -4.06 9.21 -4.77
CA THR A 40 -4.65 9.62 -6.06
C THR A 40 -6.08 10.14 -5.95
N ARG A 41 -6.61 10.19 -4.72
CA ARG A 41 -7.98 10.65 -4.45
C ARG A 41 -8.24 12.04 -5.04
N GLY A 42 -9.35 12.18 -5.79
CA GLY A 42 -9.74 13.42 -6.47
C GLY A 42 -9.09 13.63 -7.85
N HIS A 43 -8.12 12.78 -8.23
CA HIS A 43 -7.42 12.87 -9.52
C HIS A 43 -7.50 11.58 -10.36
N PHE A 44 -7.78 10.46 -9.71
CA PHE A 44 -7.91 9.16 -10.37
C PHE A 44 -8.92 8.30 -9.61
N ASP A 45 -9.78 7.60 -10.34
CA ASP A 45 -10.76 6.66 -9.75
C ASP A 45 -10.09 5.31 -9.47
N HIS A 46 -9.26 5.30 -8.43
CA HIS A 46 -8.53 4.12 -8.00
C HIS A 46 -9.47 3.10 -7.36
N CYS A 47 -9.39 1.83 -7.77
CA CYS A 47 -10.30 0.78 -7.30
C CYS A 47 -10.14 0.38 -5.83
N GLY A 48 -9.23 1.02 -5.09
CA GLY A 48 -8.95 0.66 -3.69
C GLY A 48 -8.19 -0.64 -3.52
N SER A 49 -8.39 -1.28 -2.36
CA SER A 49 -7.81 -2.59 -2.05
C SER A 49 -8.81 -3.46 -1.29
N VAL A 50 -8.65 -4.76 -1.40
CA VAL A 50 -9.37 -5.76 -0.60
C VAL A 50 -8.52 -6.27 0.55
N ASP A 51 -7.19 -6.25 0.39
CA ASP A 51 -6.24 -6.58 1.43
C ASP A 51 -5.81 -5.30 2.18
N ILE A 52 -5.59 -5.41 3.48
CA ILE A 52 -5.06 -4.36 4.34
C ILE A 52 -3.64 -4.76 4.71
N ASP A 53 -2.65 -3.96 4.30
CA ASP A 53 -1.24 -4.21 4.54
C ASP A 53 -0.70 -3.22 5.57
N PHE A 54 -0.39 -3.67 6.79
CA PHE A 54 0.30 -2.89 7.79
C PHE A 54 1.77 -3.26 7.86
N VAL A 55 2.65 -2.30 7.62
CA VAL A 55 4.08 -2.43 7.89
C VAL A 55 4.32 -2.09 9.35
N LEU A 56 4.75 -3.07 10.13
CA LEU A 56 5.09 -2.92 11.55
C LEU A 56 6.57 -2.66 11.72
N ARG A 57 6.95 -1.90 12.76
CA ARG A 57 8.32 -1.86 13.23
C ARG A 57 8.78 -3.28 13.62
N PRO A 58 10.06 -3.62 13.43
CA PRO A 58 10.57 -4.98 13.72
C PRO A 58 10.41 -5.43 15.17
N ARG A 59 10.24 -4.47 16.08
CA ARG A 59 9.98 -4.72 17.50
C ARG A 59 8.93 -3.73 18.00
N VAL A 60 7.75 -4.24 18.28
CA VAL A 60 6.63 -3.45 18.81
C VAL A 60 6.47 -3.75 20.29
N VAL A 61 6.59 -2.73 21.12
CA VAL A 61 6.39 -2.89 22.57
C VAL A 61 4.90 -3.14 22.82
N ARG A 62 4.58 -4.25 23.52
CA ARG A 62 3.21 -4.58 23.91
C ARG A 62 2.66 -3.50 24.84
N ARG A 63 1.48 -3.00 24.51
CA ARG A 63 0.68 -2.12 25.37
C ARG A 63 -0.16 -2.97 26.34
N TYR A 64 -1.26 -2.43 26.84
CA TYR A 64 -2.16 -3.16 27.73
C TYR A 64 -2.68 -4.46 27.08
N GLU A 65 -3.12 -4.39 25.84
CA GLU A 65 -3.55 -5.52 25.02
C GLU A 65 -2.59 -5.68 23.82
N GLY A 66 -2.24 -6.89 23.41
CA GLY A 66 -1.39 -7.14 22.26
C GLY A 66 -2.11 -6.86 20.94
N ILE A 67 -1.36 -6.53 19.89
CA ILE A 67 -1.93 -6.31 18.54
C ILE A 67 -2.76 -7.52 18.10
N ARG A 68 -2.25 -8.72 18.30
CA ARG A 68 -2.97 -9.97 17.95
C ARG A 68 -4.30 -10.08 18.69
N ASP A 69 -4.30 -9.84 20.01
CA ASP A 69 -5.51 -9.94 20.83
C ASP A 69 -6.59 -8.94 20.35
N ILE A 70 -6.17 -7.71 20.02
CA ILE A 70 -7.05 -6.66 19.47
C ILE A 70 -7.68 -7.13 18.14
N VAL A 71 -6.86 -7.65 17.23
CA VAL A 71 -7.29 -8.10 15.91
C VAL A 71 -8.25 -9.30 16.02
N GLU A 72 -7.94 -10.27 16.90
CA GLU A 72 -8.80 -11.43 17.11
C GLU A 72 -10.12 -11.05 17.81
N ARG A 73 -10.12 -10.05 18.68
CA ARG A 73 -11.34 -9.48 19.30
C ARG A 73 -12.26 -8.82 18.27
N LEU A 74 -11.71 -8.21 17.21
CA LEU A 74 -12.49 -7.71 16.07
C LEU A 74 -13.03 -8.83 15.17
N GLY A 75 -12.74 -10.08 15.47
CA GLY A 75 -13.26 -11.23 14.75
C GLY A 75 -12.36 -11.73 13.62
N TYR A 76 -11.18 -11.16 13.43
CA TYR A 76 -10.19 -11.72 12.52
C TYR A 76 -9.65 -13.04 13.06
N ARG A 77 -9.31 -13.95 12.15
CA ARG A 77 -8.71 -15.25 12.49
C ARG A 77 -7.43 -15.44 11.70
N GLN A 78 -6.37 -15.88 12.38
CA GLN A 78 -5.12 -16.21 11.72
C GLN A 78 -5.32 -17.35 10.72
N THR A 79 -4.76 -17.19 9.53
CA THR A 79 -4.78 -18.22 8.48
C THR A 79 -3.62 -19.21 8.67
N SER A 80 -3.43 -20.12 7.71
CA SER A 80 -2.22 -20.97 7.64
C SER A 80 -0.93 -20.15 7.46
N ASN A 81 -1.03 -18.92 6.99
CA ASN A 81 0.08 -17.97 6.92
C ASN A 81 0.13 -17.16 8.23
N PRO A 82 1.17 -17.31 9.08
CA PRO A 82 1.18 -16.74 10.43
C PRO A 82 1.15 -15.19 10.50
N PHE A 83 1.37 -14.52 9.38
CA PHE A 83 1.34 -13.05 9.25
C PHE A 83 0.00 -12.54 8.72
N ARG A 84 -0.89 -13.44 8.25
CA ARG A 84 -2.18 -13.11 7.63
C ARG A 84 -3.34 -13.49 8.53
N PHE A 85 -4.25 -12.54 8.68
CA PHE A 85 -5.52 -12.71 9.36
C PHE A 85 -6.65 -12.40 8.39
N GLU A 86 -7.78 -13.08 8.54
CA GLU A 86 -8.96 -12.86 7.69
C GLU A 86 -10.21 -12.74 8.53
N ARG A 87 -11.12 -11.89 8.07
CA ARG A 87 -12.45 -11.72 8.64
C ARG A 87 -13.46 -11.57 7.53
N ARG A 88 -14.59 -12.27 7.66
CA ARG A 88 -15.74 -12.12 6.77
C ARG A 88 -16.55 -10.90 7.19
N ILE A 89 -16.72 -9.95 6.27
CA ILE A 89 -17.38 -8.66 6.49
C ILE A 89 -18.52 -8.50 5.51
N PRO A 90 -19.74 -8.12 5.98
CA PRO A 90 -20.84 -7.81 5.09
C PRO A 90 -20.60 -6.48 4.36
N THR A 91 -21.19 -6.36 3.17
CA THR A 91 -21.34 -5.06 2.52
C THR A 91 -22.24 -4.15 3.33
N ILE A 92 -22.14 -2.83 3.11
CA ILE A 92 -22.96 -1.82 3.84
C ILE A 92 -24.46 -2.10 3.69
N ASP A 93 -24.90 -2.60 2.53
CA ASP A 93 -26.30 -2.97 2.27
C ASP A 93 -26.65 -4.39 2.77
N GLY A 94 -25.72 -5.11 3.34
CA GLY A 94 -25.91 -6.47 3.86
C GLY A 94 -26.17 -7.56 2.81
N THR A 95 -26.10 -7.23 1.51
CA THR A 95 -26.47 -8.15 0.43
C THR A 95 -25.40 -9.20 0.13
N GLN A 96 -24.14 -8.90 0.46
CA GLN A 96 -22.98 -9.76 0.19
C GLN A 96 -22.04 -9.79 1.39
N GLN A 97 -21.15 -10.77 1.42
CA GLN A 97 -20.09 -10.87 2.42
C GLN A 97 -18.77 -11.16 1.72
N PHE A 98 -17.69 -10.54 2.19
CA PHE A 98 -16.36 -10.69 1.65
C PHE A 98 -15.36 -11.05 2.74
N ASP A 99 -14.39 -11.89 2.39
CA ASP A 99 -13.25 -12.17 3.24
C ASP A 99 -12.23 -11.04 3.05
N ILE A 100 -12.02 -10.23 4.08
CA ILE A 100 -11.05 -9.15 4.11
C ILE A 100 -9.78 -9.65 4.79
N ALA A 101 -8.66 -9.60 4.08
CA ALA A 101 -7.37 -10.00 4.61
C ALA A 101 -6.64 -8.82 5.26
N LEU A 102 -5.98 -9.10 6.38
CA LEU A 102 -5.04 -8.23 7.06
C LEU A 102 -3.67 -8.90 7.06
N ASP A 103 -2.70 -8.27 6.42
CA ASP A 103 -1.31 -8.73 6.37
C ASP A 103 -0.41 -7.84 7.23
N PHE A 104 0.39 -8.46 8.10
CA PHE A 104 1.45 -7.80 8.83
C PHE A 104 2.78 -8.01 8.12
N LEU A 105 3.40 -6.90 7.75
CA LEU A 105 4.68 -6.84 7.03
C LEU A 105 5.72 -6.18 7.92
N THR A 106 7.01 -6.48 7.70
CA THR A 106 8.12 -5.83 8.41
C THR A 106 9.44 -5.99 7.67
N GLU A 107 10.43 -5.18 8.02
CA GLU A 107 11.81 -5.34 7.59
C GLU A 107 12.73 -5.03 8.77
N PRO A 108 13.38 -6.05 9.37
CA PRO A 108 14.39 -5.85 10.40
C PRO A 108 15.69 -5.26 9.81
N GLU A 109 16.46 -4.55 10.62
CA GLU A 109 17.72 -3.91 10.21
C GLU A 109 18.78 -4.92 9.72
N ALA A 110 18.82 -6.10 10.32
CA ALA A 110 19.73 -7.17 9.91
C ALA A 110 19.10 -8.01 8.79
N ALA A 111 19.87 -8.30 7.74
CA ALA A 111 19.45 -9.25 6.72
C ALA A 111 19.13 -10.60 7.38
N MET A 112 17.93 -11.09 7.18
CA MET A 112 17.46 -12.36 7.71
C MET A 112 17.19 -13.33 6.56
N GLU A 113 17.61 -14.60 6.76
CA GLU A 113 17.20 -15.69 5.86
C GLU A 113 15.73 -16.10 6.06
N LEU A 114 15.16 -15.73 7.22
CA LEU A 114 13.79 -16.08 7.58
C LEU A 114 12.77 -15.11 6.97
N LYS A 115 11.74 -15.66 6.37
CA LYS A 115 10.62 -14.90 5.81
C LYS A 115 9.62 -14.40 6.86
N LEU A 116 9.71 -14.88 8.09
CA LEU A 116 8.82 -14.51 9.20
C LEU A 116 9.62 -13.91 10.34
N VAL A 117 9.14 -12.82 10.91
CA VAL A 117 9.76 -12.07 11.99
C VAL A 117 8.78 -11.97 13.15
N ASP A 118 9.21 -12.31 14.36
CA ASP A 118 8.44 -12.08 15.58
C ASP A 118 8.52 -10.59 15.94
N VAL A 119 7.45 -9.83 15.67
CA VAL A 119 7.39 -8.37 15.90
C VAL A 119 6.85 -8.01 17.26
N GLN A 120 6.03 -8.88 17.85
CA GLN A 120 5.53 -8.83 19.21
C GLN A 120 5.34 -10.26 19.70
N GLN A 121 5.17 -10.46 21.01
CA GLN A 121 4.82 -11.78 21.54
C GLN A 121 3.56 -12.30 20.82
N ASP A 122 3.65 -13.50 20.28
CA ASP A 122 2.56 -14.19 19.54
C ASP A 122 2.11 -13.53 18.22
N LEU A 123 2.83 -12.50 17.74
CA LEU A 123 2.56 -11.86 16.46
C LEU A 123 3.77 -11.93 15.53
N ARG A 124 3.57 -12.55 14.36
CA ARG A 124 4.55 -12.62 13.28
C ARG A 124 4.16 -11.72 12.13
N ALA A 125 5.18 -11.10 11.54
CA ALA A 125 5.06 -10.34 10.30
C ALA A 125 5.88 -10.98 9.19
N PHE A 126 5.46 -10.80 7.95
CA PHE A 126 6.19 -11.27 6.77
C PHE A 126 7.32 -10.29 6.43
N PHE A 127 8.51 -10.82 6.23
CA PHE A 127 9.63 -10.02 5.77
C PHE A 127 9.40 -9.53 4.34
N VAL A 128 9.37 -8.21 4.17
CA VAL A 128 9.29 -7.55 2.86
C VAL A 128 10.44 -6.55 2.75
N ARG A 129 11.40 -6.86 1.89
CA ARG A 129 12.53 -5.98 1.63
C ARG A 129 12.06 -4.61 1.14
N GLY A 130 12.61 -3.54 1.72
CA GLY A 130 12.27 -2.16 1.41
C GLY A 130 11.01 -1.65 2.10
N SER A 131 10.32 -2.47 2.90
CA SER A 131 9.12 -2.00 3.60
C SER A 131 9.43 -1.01 4.73
N SER A 132 10.62 -1.07 5.33
CA SER A 132 11.05 -0.11 6.37
C SER A 132 11.09 1.34 5.89
N VAL A 133 11.20 1.57 4.58
CA VAL A 133 11.21 2.90 3.96
C VAL A 133 9.96 3.73 4.34
N VAL A 134 8.82 3.08 4.56
CA VAL A 134 7.57 3.78 4.89
C VAL A 134 7.62 4.51 6.23
N PHE A 135 8.49 4.11 7.16
CA PHE A 135 8.64 4.83 8.44
C PHE A 135 9.32 6.19 8.28
N SER A 136 10.08 6.38 7.22
CA SER A 136 10.65 7.68 6.84
C SER A 136 9.80 8.42 5.81
N PHE A 137 8.98 7.69 5.05
CA PHE A 137 8.23 8.20 3.91
C PHE A 137 6.73 7.88 4.05
N ASN A 138 6.07 8.57 4.97
CA ASN A 138 4.64 8.50 5.24
C ASN A 138 4.06 9.89 5.53
N TYR A 139 2.74 9.96 5.58
CA TYR A 139 1.99 11.16 5.97
C TYR A 139 0.74 10.76 6.74
N GLU A 140 0.20 11.69 7.51
CA GLU A 140 -1.07 11.51 8.19
C GLU A 140 -2.23 11.71 7.21
N GLU A 141 -3.11 10.72 7.14
CA GLU A 141 -4.33 10.74 6.33
C GLU A 141 -5.56 10.64 7.22
N ARG A 142 -6.57 11.45 6.94
CA ARG A 142 -7.88 11.31 7.57
C ARG A 142 -8.70 10.23 6.84
N LEU A 143 -8.91 9.12 7.52
CA LEU A 143 -9.72 8.01 7.06
C LEU A 143 -11.16 8.17 7.55
N GLU A 144 -12.10 8.23 6.61
CA GLU A 144 -13.54 8.28 6.86
C GLU A 144 -14.22 7.13 6.13
N ALA A 145 -15.05 6.36 6.84
CA ALA A 145 -15.81 5.25 6.27
C ALA A 145 -17.03 4.91 7.15
N VAL A 146 -17.85 3.99 6.68
CA VAL A 146 -18.90 3.34 7.49
C VAL A 146 -18.31 2.09 8.11
N LEU A 147 -18.39 1.97 9.44
CA LEU A 147 -17.93 0.80 10.18
C LEU A 147 -18.76 -0.45 9.82
N PRO A 148 -18.18 -1.66 9.85
CA PRO A 148 -18.89 -2.89 9.50
C PRO A 148 -20.14 -3.18 10.36
N SER A 149 -20.15 -2.73 11.61
CA SER A 149 -21.23 -3.01 12.58
C SER A 149 -21.83 -1.76 13.18
N ASP A 150 -21.49 -0.56 12.68
CA ASP A 150 -21.89 0.73 13.23
C ASP A 150 -22.06 1.77 12.11
N GLY A 151 -22.21 3.04 12.46
CA GLY A 151 -22.38 4.17 11.56
C GLY A 151 -21.07 4.71 10.98
N PRO A 152 -21.14 5.90 10.34
CA PRO A 152 -19.96 6.59 9.83
C PRO A 152 -19.05 7.02 10.99
N ALA A 153 -17.74 6.83 10.80
CA ALA A 153 -16.73 7.25 11.74
C ALA A 153 -15.47 7.75 11.00
N SER A 154 -14.53 8.33 11.74
CA SER A 154 -13.25 8.77 11.19
C SER A 154 -12.12 8.64 12.20
N THR A 155 -10.92 8.44 11.69
CA THR A 155 -9.66 8.45 12.47
C THR A 155 -8.53 9.01 11.61
N THR A 156 -7.39 9.26 12.23
CA THR A 156 -6.15 9.63 11.52
C THR A 156 -5.21 8.44 11.53
N ILE A 157 -4.61 8.16 10.38
CA ILE A 157 -3.68 7.04 10.17
C ILE A 157 -2.41 7.49 9.46
N ASP A 158 -1.30 6.80 9.70
CA ASP A 158 -0.07 6.99 8.94
C ASP A 158 -0.12 6.12 7.68
N VAL A 159 0.01 6.73 6.50
CA VAL A 159 -0.04 6.09 5.19
C VAL A 159 1.28 6.32 4.46
N ALA A 160 1.79 5.31 3.76
CA ALA A 160 2.97 5.47 2.91
C ALA A 160 2.73 6.61 1.90
N ASP A 161 3.65 7.59 1.86
CA ASP A 161 3.59 8.70 0.92
C ASP A 161 4.00 8.28 -0.51
N VAL A 162 4.10 9.24 -1.43
CA VAL A 162 4.45 8.94 -2.83
C VAL A 162 5.81 8.24 -2.95
N VAL A 163 6.79 8.57 -2.10
CA VAL A 163 8.11 7.91 -2.08
C VAL A 163 8.00 6.49 -1.54
N GLY A 164 7.35 6.32 -0.38
CA GLY A 164 7.13 5.02 0.24
C GLY A 164 6.33 4.08 -0.67
N SER A 165 5.23 4.58 -1.25
CA SER A 165 4.36 3.80 -2.14
C SER A 165 5.09 3.38 -3.43
N ILE A 166 5.73 4.30 -4.14
CA ILE A 166 6.51 4.01 -5.37
C ILE A 166 7.65 3.04 -5.07
N THR A 167 8.33 3.20 -3.93
CA THR A 167 9.43 2.29 -3.56
C THR A 167 8.93 0.87 -3.33
N MET A 168 7.92 0.68 -2.50
CA MET A 168 7.38 -0.66 -2.23
C MET A 168 6.83 -1.31 -3.49
N LYS A 169 6.08 -0.57 -4.32
CA LYS A 169 5.49 -1.09 -5.57
C LYS A 169 6.55 -1.36 -6.64
N GLY A 170 7.59 -0.53 -6.75
CA GLY A 170 8.70 -0.75 -7.66
C GLY A 170 9.52 -2.01 -7.33
N LEU A 171 9.74 -2.31 -6.05
CA LEU A 171 10.35 -3.58 -5.63
C LEU A 171 9.42 -4.77 -5.87
N ALA A 172 8.12 -4.59 -5.63
CA ALA A 172 7.12 -5.62 -5.83
C ALA A 172 6.86 -5.95 -7.32
N LEU A 173 7.21 -5.06 -8.25
CA LEU A 173 6.97 -5.22 -9.69
C LEU A 173 7.56 -6.52 -10.24
N LEU A 174 8.68 -6.99 -9.66
CA LEU A 174 9.33 -8.24 -10.04
C LEU A 174 8.50 -9.49 -9.72
N ARG A 175 7.45 -9.38 -8.90
CA ARG A 175 6.49 -10.46 -8.65
C ARG A 175 5.50 -10.68 -9.80
N LEU A 176 5.51 -9.80 -10.79
CA LEU A 176 4.67 -9.83 -11.98
C LEU A 176 3.15 -9.88 -11.66
N LYS A 177 2.71 -9.17 -10.63
CA LYS A 177 1.29 -8.96 -10.31
C LYS A 177 0.78 -7.71 -11.03
N ASP A 178 -0.27 -7.87 -11.83
CA ASP A 178 -0.85 -6.76 -12.62
C ASP A 178 -1.27 -5.57 -11.75
N LYS A 179 -1.77 -5.84 -10.53
CA LYS A 179 -2.15 -4.79 -9.57
C LYS A 179 -0.99 -3.89 -9.15
N ASP A 180 0.23 -4.43 -8.99
CA ASP A 180 1.39 -3.61 -8.61
C ASP A 180 1.75 -2.61 -9.73
N SER A 181 1.63 -3.03 -11.00
CA SER A 181 1.79 -2.14 -12.16
C SER A 181 0.71 -1.07 -12.23
N TYR A 182 -0.55 -1.44 -11.96
CA TYR A 182 -1.67 -0.50 -11.89
C TYR A 182 -1.47 0.54 -10.78
N ASP A 183 -1.00 0.13 -9.62
CA ASP A 183 -0.73 1.03 -8.50
C ASP A 183 0.39 2.02 -8.82
N ILE A 184 1.47 1.57 -9.49
CA ILE A 184 2.55 2.45 -9.99
C ILE A 184 1.99 3.46 -10.98
N TYR A 185 1.23 3.00 -11.97
CA TYR A 185 0.60 3.87 -12.98
C TYR A 185 -0.30 4.93 -12.33
N ALA A 186 -1.11 4.53 -11.35
CA ALA A 186 -1.98 5.43 -10.63
C ALA A 186 -1.18 6.52 -9.90
N VAL A 187 -0.19 6.15 -9.09
CA VAL A 187 0.58 7.12 -8.30
C VAL A 187 1.47 7.99 -9.19
N ALA A 188 2.27 7.40 -10.07
CA ALA A 188 3.18 8.14 -10.95
C ALA A 188 2.43 9.03 -11.94
N GLY A 189 1.27 8.56 -12.42
CA GLY A 189 0.49 9.26 -13.43
C GLY A 189 -0.45 10.34 -12.92
N PHE A 190 -0.95 10.22 -11.67
CA PHE A 190 -2.09 11.02 -11.22
C PHE A 190 -1.97 11.63 -9.83
N HIS A 191 -0.92 11.33 -9.05
CA HIS A 191 -0.74 12.03 -7.78
C HIS A 191 -0.59 13.54 -8.02
N GLY A 192 -1.47 14.33 -7.38
CA GLY A 192 -1.53 15.78 -7.63
C GLY A 192 -2.08 16.17 -9.01
N GLY A 193 -2.60 15.22 -9.81
CA GLY A 193 -3.28 15.43 -11.09
C GLY A 193 -2.41 15.23 -12.34
N SER A 194 -1.11 15.02 -12.21
CA SER A 194 -0.22 14.78 -13.37
C SER A 194 1.11 14.12 -12.99
N PRO A 195 1.82 13.49 -13.96
CA PRO A 195 3.17 12.95 -13.72
C PRO A 195 4.16 13.99 -13.18
N LEU A 196 4.12 15.21 -13.69
CA LEU A 196 4.98 16.31 -13.23
C LEU A 196 4.72 16.63 -11.75
N LYS A 197 3.47 16.71 -11.33
CA LYS A 197 3.09 16.96 -9.93
C LYS A 197 3.49 15.81 -9.00
N ALA A 198 3.34 14.57 -9.45
CA ALA A 198 3.81 13.40 -8.72
C ALA A 198 5.34 13.44 -8.53
N ALA A 199 6.08 13.79 -9.57
CA ALA A 199 7.53 13.93 -9.52
C ALA A 199 7.99 15.10 -8.65
N GLU A 200 7.34 16.25 -8.72
CA GLU A 200 7.61 17.40 -7.83
C GLU A 200 7.43 17.00 -6.34
N ALA A 201 6.34 16.31 -6.02
CA ALA A 201 6.08 15.82 -4.66
C ALA A 201 7.16 14.82 -4.22
N PHE A 202 7.50 13.86 -5.07
CA PHE A 202 8.53 12.86 -4.82
C PHE A 202 9.89 13.51 -4.53
N ARG A 203 10.38 14.41 -5.42
CA ARG A 203 11.66 15.12 -5.24
C ARG A 203 11.67 15.96 -3.97
N ARG A 204 10.60 16.70 -3.68
CA ARG A 204 10.49 17.52 -2.47
C ARG A 204 10.62 16.69 -1.20
N ILE A 205 9.93 15.55 -1.13
CA ILE A 205 9.97 14.67 0.03
C ILE A 205 11.35 14.03 0.19
N ILE A 206 11.95 13.52 -0.89
CA ILE A 206 13.31 12.94 -0.88
C ILE A 206 14.35 13.97 -0.42
N SER A 207 14.29 15.19 -0.95
CA SER A 207 15.22 16.27 -0.55
C SER A 207 15.08 16.63 0.92
N ALA A 208 13.84 16.69 1.42
CA ALA A 208 13.57 17.06 2.81
C ALA A 208 13.96 15.97 3.82
N ARG A 209 13.93 14.68 3.41
CA ARG A 209 14.14 13.53 4.30
C ARG A 209 15.43 12.74 4.02
N GLY A 210 16.31 13.24 3.15
CA GLY A 210 17.64 12.65 2.88
C GLY A 210 17.61 11.33 2.12
N GLY A 211 16.60 11.08 1.29
CA GLY A 211 16.41 9.81 0.58
C GLY A 211 17.19 9.64 -0.73
N SER A 212 17.88 10.66 -1.22
CA SER A 212 18.50 10.65 -2.57
C SER A 212 19.56 9.55 -2.77
N SER A 213 20.28 9.18 -1.73
CA SER A 213 21.29 8.11 -1.76
C SER A 213 20.76 6.73 -1.32
N ASN A 214 19.48 6.60 -1.06
CA ASN A 214 18.90 5.34 -0.60
C ASN A 214 18.87 4.31 -1.74
N SER A 215 19.69 3.26 -1.62
CA SER A 215 19.85 2.22 -2.66
C SER A 215 18.55 1.46 -2.95
N VAL A 216 17.66 1.32 -1.97
CA VAL A 216 16.37 0.64 -2.09
C VAL A 216 15.41 1.47 -2.97
N ILE A 217 15.36 2.78 -2.75
CA ILE A 217 14.58 3.70 -3.59
C ILE A 217 15.12 3.69 -5.03
N GLN A 218 16.44 3.77 -5.20
CA GLN A 218 17.06 3.73 -6.52
C GLN A 218 16.81 2.41 -7.27
N GLU A 219 16.81 1.29 -6.56
CA GLU A 219 16.47 -0.02 -7.13
C GLU A 219 15.01 -0.06 -7.59
N ALA A 220 14.09 0.42 -6.76
CA ALA A 220 12.67 0.50 -7.12
C ALA A 220 12.45 1.33 -8.40
N LEU A 221 13.10 2.49 -8.51
CA LEU A 221 13.01 3.33 -9.71
C LEU A 221 13.58 2.63 -10.95
N ARG A 222 14.72 1.90 -10.83
CA ARG A 222 15.26 1.10 -11.92
C ARG A 222 14.32 -0.01 -12.37
N ASN A 223 13.68 -0.71 -11.42
CA ASN A 223 12.69 -1.75 -11.75
C ASN A 223 11.50 -1.16 -12.51
N ILE A 224 11.00 0.02 -12.07
CA ILE A 224 9.91 0.71 -12.75
C ILE A 224 10.35 1.15 -14.15
N LYS A 225 11.54 1.72 -14.31
CA LYS A 225 12.09 2.11 -15.61
C LYS A 225 12.14 0.92 -16.58
N GLY A 226 12.61 -0.24 -16.12
CA GLY A 226 12.60 -1.47 -16.93
C GLY A 226 11.20 -1.96 -17.27
N GLY A 227 10.29 -1.99 -16.28
CA GLY A 227 8.93 -2.47 -16.44
C GLY A 227 8.04 -1.60 -17.33
N PHE A 228 8.35 -0.30 -17.48
CA PHE A 228 7.59 0.67 -18.27
C PHE A 228 8.37 1.30 -19.43
N SER A 229 9.46 0.67 -19.86
CA SER A 229 10.39 1.20 -20.88
C SER A 229 9.80 1.35 -22.28
N HIS A 230 8.72 0.63 -22.59
CA HIS A 230 8.02 0.64 -23.88
C HIS A 230 6.54 0.27 -23.68
N PRO A 231 5.59 0.70 -24.54
CA PRO A 231 4.19 0.35 -24.42
C PRO A 231 3.90 -1.17 -24.37
N ALA A 232 4.74 -2.00 -24.98
CA ALA A 232 4.63 -3.46 -24.89
C ALA A 232 5.36 -4.08 -23.69
N SER A 233 6.02 -3.28 -22.84
CA SER A 233 6.66 -3.79 -21.61
C SER A 233 5.64 -4.36 -20.64
N TYR A 234 6.11 -5.26 -19.77
CA TYR A 234 5.24 -5.95 -18.81
C TYR A 234 4.34 -4.98 -18.01
N GLY A 235 4.90 -3.91 -17.44
CA GLY A 235 4.18 -2.97 -16.61
C GLY A 235 3.02 -2.30 -17.35
N CYS A 236 3.26 -1.82 -18.57
CA CYS A 236 2.24 -1.18 -19.40
C CYS A 236 1.13 -2.18 -19.81
N ALA A 237 1.51 -3.39 -20.24
CA ALA A 237 0.56 -4.43 -20.58
C ALA A 237 -0.25 -4.91 -19.35
N ALA A 238 0.40 -4.98 -18.17
CA ALA A 238 -0.26 -5.35 -16.92
C ALA A 238 -1.32 -4.33 -16.49
N VAL A 239 -1.06 -3.03 -16.66
CA VAL A 239 -2.06 -1.97 -16.42
C VAL A 239 -3.29 -2.18 -17.30
N ALA A 240 -3.09 -2.40 -18.62
CA ALA A 240 -4.19 -2.64 -19.55
C ALA A 240 -5.00 -3.90 -19.18
N ARG A 241 -4.34 -5.00 -18.83
CA ARG A 241 -5.00 -6.23 -18.37
C ARG A 241 -5.81 -6.02 -17.09
N PHE A 242 -5.23 -5.31 -16.10
CA PHE A 242 -5.91 -5.10 -14.82
C PHE A 242 -7.16 -4.24 -14.94
N ILE A 243 -7.12 -3.22 -15.79
CA ILE A 243 -8.28 -2.34 -16.04
C ILE A 243 -9.29 -3.00 -16.98
N GLY A 244 -8.88 -3.96 -17.80
CA GLY A 244 -9.73 -4.60 -18.81
C GLY A 244 -9.89 -3.74 -20.06
N SER A 245 -8.83 -3.06 -20.49
CA SER A 245 -8.81 -2.17 -21.67
C SER A 245 -7.78 -2.63 -22.71
N ASP A 246 -7.75 -1.94 -23.83
CA ASP A 246 -6.93 -2.25 -25.01
C ASP A 246 -5.54 -1.57 -25.01
N GLY A 247 -4.85 -1.60 -26.14
CA GLY A 247 -3.50 -1.06 -26.34
C GLY A 247 -3.36 0.46 -26.15
N MET A 248 -4.43 1.25 -26.17
CA MET A 248 -4.36 2.71 -25.93
C MET A 248 -3.92 2.98 -24.49
N LEU A 249 -4.40 2.18 -23.54
CA LEU A 249 -4.04 2.33 -22.14
C LEU A 249 -2.58 1.94 -21.87
N SER A 250 -2.00 0.98 -22.60
CA SER A 250 -0.57 0.65 -22.51
C SER A 250 0.31 1.82 -22.93
N ASN A 251 -0.09 2.57 -23.97
CA ASN A 251 0.61 3.79 -24.39
C ASN A 251 0.50 4.90 -23.34
N ASP A 252 -0.69 5.14 -22.78
CA ASP A 252 -0.87 6.14 -21.73
C ASP A 252 -0.07 5.76 -20.47
N ALA A 253 -0.05 4.50 -20.08
CA ALA A 253 0.73 4.01 -18.94
C ALA A 253 2.24 4.25 -19.17
N HIS A 254 2.74 3.96 -20.36
CA HIS A 254 4.11 4.25 -20.73
C HIS A 254 4.40 5.75 -20.60
N GLN A 255 3.63 6.60 -21.26
CA GLN A 255 3.86 8.05 -21.27
C GLN A 255 3.80 8.67 -19.87
N ARG A 256 2.86 8.27 -19.04
CA ARG A 256 2.73 8.83 -17.67
C ARG A 256 3.86 8.37 -16.76
N VAL A 257 4.18 7.08 -16.77
CA VAL A 257 5.23 6.56 -15.89
C VAL A 257 6.61 7.04 -16.31
N THR A 258 6.91 7.08 -17.61
CA THR A 258 8.18 7.66 -18.11
C THR A 258 8.26 9.15 -17.84
N GLY A 259 7.19 9.92 -18.05
CA GLY A 259 7.14 11.35 -17.71
C GLY A 259 7.39 11.63 -16.23
N PHE A 260 6.95 10.75 -15.32
CA PHE A 260 7.34 10.82 -13.91
C PHE A 260 8.81 10.51 -13.70
N LEU A 261 9.32 9.43 -14.32
CA LEU A 261 10.71 8.96 -14.14
C LEU A 261 11.74 9.96 -14.67
N ASP A 262 11.48 10.59 -15.81
CA ASP A 262 12.37 11.60 -16.42
C ASP A 262 12.55 12.81 -15.49
N GLU A 263 11.52 13.12 -14.69
CA GLU A 263 11.57 14.21 -13.72
C GLU A 263 12.23 13.84 -12.37
N VAL A 264 12.15 12.58 -11.94
CA VAL A 264 12.74 12.15 -10.64
C VAL A 264 14.16 11.69 -10.74
N SER A 265 14.62 11.30 -11.93
CA SER A 265 15.98 10.85 -12.21
C SER A 265 16.51 11.59 -13.47
N PRO A 266 16.65 12.93 -13.42
CA PRO A 266 17.33 13.62 -14.50
C PRO A 266 18.74 13.01 -14.63
N GLU A 267 19.12 12.65 -15.86
CA GLU A 267 20.43 12.07 -16.21
C GLU A 267 21.62 12.89 -15.70
#